data_7632e03b848fff56f4556aded72343c5
#
_entry.id   7632e03b848fff56f4556aded72343c5
#
_cell.length_a   1.000
_cell.length_b   1.000
_cell.length_c   1.000
_cell.angle_alpha   90.00
_cell.angle_beta   90.00
_cell.angle_gamma   90.00
#
_symmetry.space_group_name_H-M   'P 1'
#
loop_
_entity.id
_entity.type
_entity.pdbx_description
1 polymer ?
#
loop_
_entity_poly.entity_id
_entity_poly.type
_entity_poly.pdbx_seq_one_letter_code
_entity_poly.pdbx_strand_id
1 'polypeptide(L)'
;MADDAKLSARRLRLKLALEDLREMKGFGTELVTLIIPPDRQVSDARSMLQNEHGQAANIKSKGTRKNVQGAIESAISTLSRFKTPGENGLAIFVGSIIVGNNKSRMVNIVVDDPPQPLISFRYRCDSRFELTQLEEMLIDKKSYALFVIDRAEAAYGIATGKRIHVQEHLVSNIMGKHRQGGQSAQRFERLIEEAAHNFFKRATEHASSYWLPHLENIQAVIVGGPGATKDFVAVSYTHLTLPTNTTV
;
A
#
# COMPACT_ATOMS: atom_id res chain seq x y z
N MET A 1 -19.17 3.60 6.78
CA MET A 1 -20.17 2.95 5.90
C MET A 1 -20.21 3.55 4.48
N ALA A 2 -20.44 4.87 4.29
CA ALA A 2 -20.44 5.45 2.92
C ALA A 2 -19.07 5.41 2.22
N ASP A 3 -17.98 5.65 2.95
CA ASP A 3 -16.62 5.61 2.42
C ASP A 3 -16.17 4.19 2.08
N ASP A 4 -16.55 3.17 2.86
CA ASP A 4 -16.24 1.78 2.56
C ASP A 4 -16.96 1.28 1.31
N ALA A 5 -18.23 1.66 1.12
CA ALA A 5 -18.97 1.35 -0.09
C ALA A 5 -18.35 2.01 -1.33
N LYS A 6 -17.89 3.26 -1.21
CA LYS A 6 -17.19 3.99 -2.28
C LYS A 6 -15.85 3.33 -2.62
N LEU A 7 -15.07 2.95 -1.61
CA LEU A 7 -13.79 2.26 -1.78
C LEU A 7 -13.98 0.89 -2.45
N SER A 8 -14.97 0.12 -2.01
CA SER A 8 -15.31 -1.19 -2.60
C SER A 8 -15.72 -1.05 -4.07
N ALA A 9 -16.50 -0.02 -4.41
CA ALA A 9 -16.89 0.26 -5.79
C ALA A 9 -15.69 0.67 -6.66
N ARG A 10 -14.73 1.46 -6.13
CA ARG A 10 -13.47 1.80 -6.81
C ARG A 10 -12.64 0.54 -7.06
N ARG A 11 -12.49 -0.32 -6.06
CA ARG A 11 -11.75 -1.60 -6.19
C ARG A 11 -12.36 -2.51 -7.24
N LEU A 12 -13.69 -2.63 -7.28
CA LEU A 12 -14.37 -3.44 -8.28
C LEU A 12 -14.16 -2.90 -9.69
N ARG A 13 -14.32 -1.59 -9.89
CA ARG A 13 -14.06 -0.94 -11.20
C ARG A 13 -12.63 -1.17 -11.67
N LEU A 14 -11.66 -0.97 -10.77
CA LEU A 14 -10.26 -1.22 -11.08
C LEU A 14 -10.00 -2.68 -11.44
N LYS A 15 -10.59 -3.63 -10.70
CA LYS A 15 -10.45 -5.07 -10.98
C LYS A 15 -10.93 -5.42 -12.38
N LEU A 16 -12.12 -4.97 -12.76
CA LEU A 16 -12.67 -5.20 -14.10
C LEU A 16 -11.79 -4.58 -15.20
N ALA A 17 -11.33 -3.34 -15.00
CA ALA A 17 -10.43 -2.70 -15.96
C ALA A 17 -9.10 -3.45 -16.11
N LEU A 18 -8.53 -3.98 -15.02
CA LEU A 18 -7.29 -4.74 -15.07
C LEU A 18 -7.47 -6.12 -15.71
N GLU A 19 -8.59 -6.78 -15.52
CA GLU A 19 -8.93 -8.03 -16.20
C GLU A 19 -8.89 -7.82 -17.72
N ASP A 20 -9.54 -6.78 -18.23
CA ASP A 20 -9.52 -6.44 -19.65
C ASP A 20 -8.10 -6.07 -20.13
N LEU A 21 -7.39 -5.20 -19.40
CA LEU A 21 -6.06 -4.70 -19.78
C LEU A 21 -4.98 -5.81 -19.85
N ARG A 22 -5.07 -6.84 -18.97
CA ARG A 22 -4.14 -7.97 -18.94
C ARG A 22 -4.16 -8.81 -20.22
N GLU A 23 -5.34 -8.96 -20.81
CA GLU A 23 -5.53 -9.75 -22.03
C GLU A 23 -5.08 -8.98 -23.28
N MET A 24 -4.95 -7.64 -23.20
CA MET A 24 -4.60 -6.81 -24.32
C MET A 24 -3.12 -6.93 -24.70
N LYS A 25 -2.86 -7.08 -26.00
CA LYS A 25 -1.52 -7.23 -26.56
C LYS A 25 -1.40 -6.48 -27.86
N GLY A 26 -0.29 -5.76 -28.04
CA GLY A 26 0.09 -5.09 -29.30
C GLY A 26 1.04 -5.95 -30.15
N PHE A 27 1.20 -5.62 -31.41
CA PHE A 27 2.19 -6.27 -32.29
C PHE A 27 3.64 -5.92 -31.93
N GLY A 28 3.86 -4.76 -31.31
CA GLY A 28 5.16 -4.28 -30.87
C GLY A 28 4.98 -3.30 -29.71
N THR A 29 5.80 -2.26 -29.65
CA THR A 29 5.74 -1.23 -28.60
C THR A 29 4.61 -0.20 -28.85
N GLU A 30 3.41 -0.67 -29.16
CA GLU A 30 2.29 0.15 -29.63
C GLU A 30 1.28 0.49 -28.53
N LEU A 31 1.48 -0.08 -27.34
CA LEU A 31 0.64 0.19 -26.18
C LEU A 31 1.30 1.20 -25.27
N VAL A 32 0.63 2.32 -25.08
CA VAL A 32 1.07 3.45 -24.25
C VAL A 32 0.41 3.35 -22.89
N THR A 33 1.21 3.27 -21.86
CA THR A 33 0.80 3.43 -20.46
C THR A 33 1.27 4.79 -19.96
N LEU A 34 0.34 5.58 -19.45
CA LEU A 34 0.62 6.85 -18.79
C LEU A 34 0.00 6.83 -17.38
N ILE A 35 0.82 7.00 -16.36
CA ILE A 35 0.41 7.08 -14.95
C ILE A 35 0.85 8.43 -14.41
N ILE A 36 -0.10 9.19 -13.87
CA ILE A 36 0.10 10.55 -13.32
C ILE A 36 -0.32 10.52 -11.85
N PRO A 37 0.62 10.65 -10.91
CA PRO A 37 0.30 10.73 -9.49
C PRO A 37 -0.38 12.07 -9.16
N PRO A 38 -1.06 12.18 -7.99
CA PRO A 38 -1.89 13.34 -7.65
C PRO A 38 -1.09 14.65 -7.49
N ASP A 39 0.20 14.55 -7.16
CA ASP A 39 1.12 15.68 -6.97
C ASP A 39 1.70 16.25 -8.27
N ARG A 40 1.45 15.62 -9.42
CA ARG A 40 1.97 16.04 -10.72
C ARG A 40 0.90 16.72 -11.57
N GLN A 41 1.27 17.80 -12.25
CA GLN A 41 0.36 18.53 -13.11
C GLN A 41 0.09 17.78 -14.44
N VAL A 42 -1.17 17.80 -14.89
CA VAL A 42 -1.57 17.23 -16.18
C VAL A 42 -0.91 17.95 -17.37
N SER A 43 -0.63 19.26 -17.22
CA SER A 43 0.10 20.06 -18.21
C SER A 43 1.49 19.52 -18.52
N ASP A 44 2.20 19.07 -17.48
CA ASP A 44 3.58 18.55 -17.63
C ASP A 44 3.57 17.22 -18.37
N ALA A 45 2.62 16.35 -18.02
CA ALA A 45 2.43 15.09 -18.71
C ALA A 45 2.06 15.31 -20.20
N ARG A 46 1.22 16.31 -20.49
CA ARG A 46 0.88 16.69 -21.88
C ARG A 46 2.10 17.18 -22.65
N SER A 47 2.89 18.09 -22.07
CA SER A 47 4.09 18.63 -22.71
C SER A 47 5.10 17.51 -23.01
N MET A 48 5.26 16.57 -22.07
CA MET A 48 6.10 15.40 -22.27
C MET A 48 5.59 14.54 -23.42
N LEU A 49 4.28 14.24 -23.48
CA LEU A 49 3.71 13.45 -24.58
C LEU A 49 3.86 14.12 -25.95
N GLN A 50 3.80 15.46 -26.02
CA GLN A 50 4.05 16.20 -27.26
C GLN A 50 5.50 16.01 -27.75
N ASN A 51 6.47 16.03 -26.84
CA ASN A 51 7.86 15.74 -27.16
C ASN A 51 8.05 14.28 -27.61
N GLU A 52 7.43 13.32 -26.91
CA GLU A 52 7.46 11.91 -27.27
C GLU A 52 6.82 11.62 -28.64
N HIS A 53 5.73 12.32 -28.97
CA HIS A 53 5.12 12.24 -30.29
C HIS A 53 6.09 12.66 -31.39
N GLY A 54 6.85 13.74 -31.17
CA GLY A 54 7.91 14.18 -32.08
C GLY A 54 9.02 13.13 -32.24
N GLN A 55 9.47 12.53 -31.15
CA GLN A 55 10.51 11.49 -31.16
C GLN A 55 10.02 10.19 -31.83
N ALA A 56 8.75 9.85 -31.69
CA ALA A 56 8.14 8.69 -32.34
C ALA A 56 8.22 8.74 -33.88
N ALA A 57 8.45 9.92 -34.50
CA ALA A 57 8.70 10.06 -35.94
C ALA A 57 9.95 9.30 -36.40
N ASN A 58 10.92 9.05 -35.49
CA ASN A 58 12.15 8.31 -35.76
C ASN A 58 11.99 6.79 -35.81
N ILE A 59 10.82 6.24 -35.48
CA ILE A 59 10.54 4.80 -35.51
C ILE A 59 10.64 4.30 -36.94
N LYS A 60 11.52 3.32 -37.18
CA LYS A 60 11.80 2.80 -38.54
C LYS A 60 10.59 2.13 -39.19
N SER A 61 9.85 1.31 -38.42
CA SER A 61 8.64 0.65 -38.91
C SER A 61 7.51 1.66 -39.11
N LYS A 62 7.03 1.83 -40.34
CA LYS A 62 5.95 2.76 -40.70
C LYS A 62 4.64 2.42 -39.97
N GLY A 63 4.32 1.12 -39.83
CA GLY A 63 3.13 0.66 -39.11
C GLY A 63 3.21 0.99 -37.62
N THR A 64 4.30 0.57 -36.97
CA THR A 64 4.52 0.84 -35.53
C THR A 64 4.56 2.34 -35.25
N ARG A 65 5.24 3.14 -36.06
CA ARG A 65 5.27 4.60 -35.96
C ARG A 65 3.86 5.19 -35.97
N LYS A 66 3.04 4.83 -36.96
CA LYS A 66 1.65 5.31 -37.06
C LYS A 66 0.83 4.94 -35.82
N ASN A 67 0.95 3.71 -35.33
CA ASN A 67 0.21 3.23 -34.21
C ASN A 67 0.64 3.91 -32.89
N VAL A 68 1.95 4.09 -32.68
CA VAL A 68 2.50 4.81 -31.51
C VAL A 68 2.09 6.28 -31.53
N GLN A 69 2.26 6.97 -32.66
CA GLN A 69 1.85 8.37 -32.78
C GLN A 69 0.35 8.54 -32.55
N GLY A 70 -0.50 7.69 -33.15
CA GLY A 70 -1.95 7.72 -32.90
C GLY A 70 -2.33 7.42 -31.46
N ALA A 71 -1.59 6.53 -30.77
CA ALA A 71 -1.79 6.27 -29.35
C ALA A 71 -1.43 7.50 -28.49
N ILE A 72 -0.30 8.16 -28.77
CA ILE A 72 0.13 9.37 -28.06
C ILE A 72 -0.88 10.52 -28.30
N GLU A 73 -1.34 10.73 -29.54
CA GLU A 73 -2.36 11.72 -29.88
C GLU A 73 -3.66 11.47 -29.11
N SER A 74 -4.10 10.22 -29.05
CA SER A 74 -5.28 9.82 -28.29
C SER A 74 -5.10 10.06 -26.79
N ALA A 75 -3.92 9.80 -26.23
CA ALA A 75 -3.59 10.10 -24.82
C ALA A 75 -3.63 11.61 -24.55
N ILE A 76 -3.05 12.44 -25.43
CA ILE A 76 -3.08 13.92 -25.34
C ILE A 76 -4.53 14.43 -25.38
N SER A 77 -5.34 13.91 -26.32
CA SER A 77 -6.76 14.24 -26.43
C SER A 77 -7.53 13.87 -25.16
N THR A 78 -7.23 12.70 -24.58
CA THR A 78 -7.84 12.26 -23.32
C THR A 78 -7.44 13.15 -22.15
N LEU A 79 -6.17 13.51 -22.04
CA LEU A 79 -5.69 14.44 -21.01
C LEU A 79 -6.36 15.82 -21.07
N SER A 80 -6.83 16.25 -22.25
CA SER A 80 -7.52 17.55 -22.36
C SER A 80 -8.84 17.62 -21.57
N ARG A 81 -9.41 16.50 -21.20
CA ARG A 81 -10.63 16.41 -20.39
C ARG A 81 -10.38 16.62 -18.90
N PHE A 82 -9.12 16.55 -18.47
CA PHE A 82 -8.72 16.62 -17.07
C PHE A 82 -7.94 17.91 -16.80
N LYS A 83 -8.37 18.67 -15.82
CA LYS A 83 -7.62 19.84 -15.31
C LYS A 83 -6.54 19.41 -14.32
N THR A 84 -6.87 18.43 -13.50
CA THR A 84 -6.00 17.82 -12.48
C THR A 84 -6.09 16.30 -12.57
N PRO A 85 -5.11 15.55 -12.04
CA PRO A 85 -5.17 14.09 -12.03
C PRO A 85 -6.17 13.52 -11.00
N GLY A 86 -6.82 14.37 -10.21
CA GLY A 86 -7.71 13.94 -9.12
C GLY A 86 -6.96 13.60 -7.83
N GLU A 87 -7.72 13.22 -6.78
CA GLU A 87 -7.17 12.94 -5.44
C GLU A 87 -6.20 11.76 -5.42
N ASN A 88 -6.46 10.72 -6.22
CA ASN A 88 -5.66 9.50 -6.25
C ASN A 88 -4.81 9.36 -7.52
N GLY A 89 -4.80 10.38 -8.39
CA GLY A 89 -4.08 10.35 -9.65
C GLY A 89 -4.89 9.81 -10.82
N LEU A 90 -4.26 9.73 -11.98
CA LEU A 90 -4.88 9.37 -13.25
C LEU A 90 -4.01 8.36 -13.99
N ALA A 91 -4.60 7.26 -14.47
CA ALA A 91 -3.93 6.32 -15.36
C ALA A 91 -4.67 6.22 -16.70
N ILE A 92 -3.91 6.25 -17.80
CA ILE A 92 -4.42 6.19 -19.17
C ILE A 92 -3.70 5.08 -19.93
N PHE A 93 -4.46 4.19 -20.56
CA PHE A 93 -4.00 3.06 -21.32
C PHE A 93 -4.53 3.18 -22.75
N VAL A 94 -3.64 3.44 -23.70
CA VAL A 94 -4.02 3.69 -25.09
C VAL A 94 -3.12 2.93 -26.02
N GLY A 95 -3.67 2.34 -27.07
CA GLY A 95 -2.87 1.72 -28.11
C GLY A 95 -3.64 0.79 -29.02
N SER A 96 -2.92 0.25 -30.00
CA SER A 96 -3.47 -0.66 -31.00
C SER A 96 -3.31 -2.11 -30.53
N ILE A 97 -4.41 -2.75 -30.14
CA ILE A 97 -4.43 -4.15 -29.66
C ILE A 97 -4.74 -5.11 -30.80
N ILE A 98 -4.22 -6.33 -30.69
CA ILE A 98 -4.52 -7.45 -31.59
C ILE A 98 -5.91 -8.00 -31.27
N VAL A 99 -6.80 -8.08 -32.29
CA VAL A 99 -8.15 -8.62 -32.16
C VAL A 99 -8.38 -9.87 -33.00
N GLY A 100 -7.31 -10.62 -33.29
CA GLY A 100 -7.33 -11.85 -34.13
C GLY A 100 -7.09 -11.56 -35.61
N ASN A 101 -6.71 -12.61 -36.38
CA ASN A 101 -6.49 -12.58 -37.83
C ASN A 101 -5.69 -11.36 -38.37
N ASN A 102 -4.60 -10.99 -37.70
CA ASN A 102 -3.78 -9.81 -38.00
C ASN A 102 -4.54 -8.47 -38.03
N LYS A 103 -5.70 -8.38 -37.42
CA LYS A 103 -6.45 -7.14 -37.27
C LYS A 103 -6.06 -6.48 -35.95
N SER A 104 -6.06 -5.15 -35.95
CA SER A 104 -5.84 -4.35 -34.74
C SER A 104 -6.98 -3.37 -34.50
N ARG A 105 -7.20 -3.03 -33.24
CA ARG A 105 -8.18 -2.04 -32.82
C ARG A 105 -7.54 -1.09 -31.82
N MET A 106 -7.75 0.22 -32.02
CA MET A 106 -7.35 1.22 -31.03
C MET A 106 -8.26 1.11 -29.80
N VAL A 107 -7.65 1.08 -28.63
CA VAL A 107 -8.33 1.13 -27.33
C VAL A 107 -7.87 2.35 -26.56
N ASN A 108 -8.74 2.87 -25.70
CA ASN A 108 -8.43 3.98 -24.80
C ASN A 108 -9.21 3.74 -23.49
N ILE A 109 -8.50 3.38 -22.44
CA ILE A 109 -9.05 3.05 -21.13
C ILE A 109 -8.47 4.03 -20.13
N VAL A 110 -9.33 4.60 -19.28
CA VAL A 110 -8.97 5.60 -18.28
C VAL A 110 -9.38 5.10 -16.90
N VAL A 111 -8.46 5.18 -15.97
CA VAL A 111 -8.70 4.98 -14.53
C VAL A 111 -8.44 6.32 -13.85
N ASP A 112 -9.52 7.05 -13.57
CA ASP A 112 -9.51 8.43 -13.07
C ASP A 112 -9.75 8.54 -11.56
N ASP A 113 -10.08 7.45 -10.92
CA ASP A 113 -10.35 7.40 -9.48
C ASP A 113 -9.90 6.05 -8.90
N PRO A 114 -8.59 5.74 -8.90
CA PRO A 114 -8.09 4.49 -8.34
C PRO A 114 -8.35 4.44 -6.82
N PRO A 115 -8.42 3.22 -6.22
CA PRO A 115 -8.74 3.06 -4.80
C PRO A 115 -7.69 3.61 -3.83
N GLN A 116 -6.45 3.79 -4.29
CA GLN A 116 -5.34 4.36 -3.53
C GLN A 116 -4.55 5.34 -4.41
N PRO A 117 -3.82 6.31 -3.82
CA PRO A 117 -3.01 7.23 -4.59
C PRO A 117 -1.92 6.53 -5.40
N LEU A 118 -1.81 6.89 -6.66
CA LEU A 118 -0.68 6.53 -7.52
C LEU A 118 0.60 7.16 -6.96
N ILE A 119 1.68 6.38 -6.89
CA ILE A 119 2.90 6.79 -6.17
C ILE A 119 3.91 7.45 -7.10
N SER A 120 4.02 6.96 -8.34
CA SER A 120 5.06 7.42 -9.25
C SER A 120 4.53 7.64 -10.65
N PHE A 121 5.06 8.68 -11.28
CA PHE A 121 4.82 8.94 -12.70
C PHE A 121 5.42 7.83 -13.56
N ARG A 122 4.66 7.36 -14.55
CA ARG A 122 5.14 6.40 -15.55
C ARG A 122 4.64 6.79 -16.92
N TYR A 123 5.55 6.76 -17.88
CA TYR A 123 5.26 6.71 -19.30
C TYR A 123 6.01 5.53 -19.89
N ARG A 124 5.32 4.65 -20.58
CA ARG A 124 5.92 3.48 -21.22
C ARG A 124 5.18 3.10 -22.48
N CYS A 125 5.95 2.78 -23.52
CA CYS A 125 5.46 2.16 -24.74
C CYS A 125 5.97 0.72 -24.79
N ASP A 126 5.06 -0.26 -24.83
CA ASP A 126 5.43 -1.69 -24.84
C ASP A 126 4.39 -2.49 -25.62
N SER A 127 4.62 -3.80 -25.75
CA SER A 127 3.66 -4.77 -26.32
C SER A 127 2.55 -5.16 -25.35
N ARG A 128 2.66 -4.80 -24.07
CA ARG A 128 1.65 -4.94 -23.01
C ARG A 128 1.59 -3.67 -22.19
N PHE A 129 0.44 -3.44 -21.57
CA PHE A 129 0.30 -2.33 -20.62
C PHE A 129 1.07 -2.61 -19.33
N GLU A 130 1.65 -1.56 -18.75
CA GLU A 130 2.29 -1.60 -17.43
C GLU A 130 1.23 -1.42 -16.35
N LEU A 131 0.94 -2.47 -15.58
CA LEU A 131 -0.20 -2.51 -14.64
C LEU A 131 0.24 -2.59 -13.17
N THR A 132 1.53 -2.73 -12.90
CA THR A 132 2.08 -3.08 -11.59
C THR A 132 1.55 -2.21 -10.45
N GLN A 133 1.54 -0.88 -10.60
CA GLN A 133 1.05 0.02 -9.53
C GLN A 133 -0.44 -0.19 -9.22
N LEU A 134 -1.25 -0.46 -10.23
CA LEU A 134 -2.70 -0.67 -10.07
C LEU A 134 -3.02 -2.07 -9.55
N GLU A 135 -2.25 -3.08 -9.96
CA GLU A 135 -2.38 -4.44 -9.45
C GLU A 135 -2.06 -4.53 -7.95
N GLU A 136 -1.01 -3.83 -7.51
CA GLU A 136 -0.63 -3.74 -6.09
C GLU A 136 -1.75 -3.15 -5.21
N MET A 137 -2.65 -2.32 -5.77
CA MET A 137 -3.80 -1.76 -5.04
C MET A 137 -4.91 -2.79 -4.78
N LEU A 138 -4.98 -3.85 -5.59
CA LEU A 138 -5.98 -4.94 -5.44
C LEU A 138 -5.49 -6.07 -4.55
N ILE A 139 -4.18 -6.14 -4.28
CA ILE A 139 -3.64 -7.12 -3.35
C ILE A 139 -4.16 -6.77 -1.95
N ASP A 140 -4.87 -7.69 -1.34
CA ASP A 140 -5.23 -7.57 0.07
C ASP A 140 -3.96 -7.67 0.90
N LYS A 141 -3.48 -6.51 1.31
CA LYS A 141 -2.29 -6.42 2.15
C LYS A 141 -2.68 -6.90 3.53
N LYS A 142 -2.27 -8.12 3.85
CA LYS A 142 -2.39 -8.63 5.21
C LYS A 142 -1.72 -7.65 6.16
N SER A 143 -2.44 -7.26 7.19
CA SER A 143 -1.92 -6.44 8.26
C SER A 143 -1.57 -7.31 9.46
N TYR A 144 -0.53 -6.92 10.15
CA TYR A 144 -0.07 -7.57 11.38
C TYR A 144 0.08 -6.51 12.45
N ALA A 145 -0.49 -6.75 13.62
CA ALA A 145 -0.24 -5.93 14.78
C ALA A 145 1.18 -6.22 15.29
N LEU A 146 1.94 -5.18 15.57
CA LEU A 146 3.31 -5.29 16.07
C LEU A 146 3.38 -4.75 17.47
N PHE A 147 3.97 -5.53 18.39
CA PHE A 147 4.25 -5.14 19.76
C PHE A 147 5.67 -5.51 20.15
N VAL A 148 6.47 -4.52 20.46
CA VAL A 148 7.86 -4.72 20.92
C VAL A 148 7.93 -4.21 22.35
N ILE A 149 8.44 -5.04 23.27
CA ILE A 149 8.44 -4.70 24.71
C ILE A 149 9.66 -5.27 25.43
N ASP A 150 10.21 -4.44 26.31
CA ASP A 150 11.14 -4.87 27.35
C ASP A 150 10.76 -4.23 28.71
N ARG A 151 11.67 -4.26 29.68
CA ARG A 151 11.41 -3.67 31.02
C ARG A 151 11.48 -2.15 31.03
N ALA A 152 12.19 -1.54 30.06
CA ALA A 152 12.43 -0.11 30.00
C ALA A 152 11.43 0.61 29.08
N GLU A 153 11.02 -0.04 28.00
CA GLU A 153 10.22 0.60 26.98
C GLU A 153 9.31 -0.39 26.23
N ALA A 154 8.30 0.13 25.56
CA ALA A 154 7.43 -0.61 24.65
C ALA A 154 7.07 0.25 23.46
N ALA A 155 6.90 -0.37 22.31
CA ALA A 155 6.36 0.28 21.13
C ALA A 155 5.34 -0.63 20.45
N TYR A 156 4.32 -0.02 19.84
CA TYR A 156 3.31 -0.77 19.09
C TYR A 156 2.90 -0.05 17.81
N GLY A 157 2.37 -0.82 16.86
CA GLY A 157 1.96 -0.32 15.58
C GLY A 157 1.32 -1.39 14.72
N ILE A 158 1.22 -1.12 13.41
CA ILE A 158 0.68 -2.04 12.41
C ILE A 158 1.63 -2.11 11.22
N ALA A 159 1.96 -3.33 10.78
CA ALA A 159 2.60 -3.60 9.50
C ALA A 159 1.55 -3.96 8.46
N THR A 160 1.56 -3.30 7.30
CA THR A 160 0.69 -3.60 6.16
C THR A 160 1.51 -3.72 4.90
N GLY A 161 1.67 -4.92 4.38
CA GLY A 161 2.57 -5.19 3.26
C GLY A 161 4.02 -4.82 3.60
N LYS A 162 4.61 -3.85 2.90
CA LYS A 162 5.99 -3.37 3.11
C LYS A 162 6.09 -2.14 4.03
N ARG A 163 4.98 -1.64 4.56
CA ARG A 163 4.94 -0.43 5.39
C ARG A 163 4.73 -0.81 6.84
N ILE A 164 5.48 -0.17 7.73
CA ILE A 164 5.29 -0.24 9.18
C ILE A 164 4.90 1.14 9.67
N HIS A 165 3.78 1.22 10.38
CA HIS A 165 3.34 2.41 11.09
C HIS A 165 3.49 2.16 12.59
N VAL A 166 4.39 2.89 13.23
CA VAL A 166 4.56 2.88 14.70
C VAL A 166 3.63 3.94 15.25
N GLN A 167 2.69 3.53 16.10
CA GLN A 167 1.70 4.44 16.68
C GLN A 167 2.23 5.16 17.89
N GLU A 168 2.88 4.44 18.80
CA GLU A 168 3.34 5.01 20.06
C GLU A 168 4.58 4.27 20.58
N HIS A 169 5.41 5.02 21.31
CA HIS A 169 6.54 4.53 22.06
C HIS A 169 6.34 4.92 23.54
N LEU A 170 6.31 3.94 24.41
CA LEU A 170 6.08 4.08 25.85
C LEU A 170 7.36 3.81 26.62
N VAL A 171 7.67 4.66 27.56
CA VAL A 171 8.81 4.48 28.46
C VAL A 171 8.31 4.09 29.84
N SER A 172 9.00 3.14 30.47
CA SER A 172 8.71 2.72 31.85
C SER A 172 9.42 3.62 32.85
N ASN A 173 8.81 3.75 34.01
CA ASN A 173 9.41 4.43 35.17
C ASN A 173 10.00 3.43 36.16
N ILE A 174 10.42 2.26 35.73
CA ILE A 174 10.98 1.21 36.57
C ILE A 174 12.37 1.62 37.04
N MET A 175 12.55 1.73 38.33
CA MET A 175 13.86 2.02 38.91
C MET A 175 14.88 0.93 38.57
N GLY A 176 16.11 1.32 38.23
CA GLY A 176 17.21 0.38 38.02
C GLY A 176 17.53 -0.45 39.26
N LYS A 177 18.08 -1.65 39.06
CA LYS A 177 18.48 -2.55 40.19
C LYS A 177 19.52 -1.86 41.06
N HIS A 178 19.13 -1.54 42.32
CA HIS A 178 20.11 -1.20 43.34
C HIS A 178 20.76 -2.47 43.90
N ARG A 179 22.07 -2.56 43.83
CA ARG A 179 22.91 -3.71 44.24
C ARG A 179 23.27 -3.72 45.73
N GLN A 180 22.56 -3.02 46.61
CA GLN A 180 22.83 -3.05 48.07
C GLN A 180 21.96 -4.08 48.73
N GLY A 181 22.58 -5.11 49.30
CA GLY A 181 21.90 -6.16 50.07
C GLY A 181 21.43 -5.64 51.45
N GLY A 182 20.35 -6.23 51.95
CA GLY A 182 19.77 -5.95 53.28
C GLY A 182 18.31 -6.35 53.33
N GLN A 183 17.67 -6.32 54.52
CA GLN A 183 16.23 -6.65 54.68
C GLN A 183 15.29 -5.81 53.80
N SER A 184 15.70 -4.63 53.36
CA SER A 184 14.96 -3.78 52.42
C SER A 184 15.05 -4.26 50.96
N ALA A 185 16.01 -5.10 50.59
CA ALA A 185 16.22 -5.56 49.22
C ALA A 185 15.00 -6.34 48.68
N GLN A 186 14.42 -7.23 49.48
CA GLN A 186 13.21 -7.98 49.07
C GLN A 186 11.99 -7.08 48.85
N ARG A 187 11.84 -6.01 49.65
CA ARG A 187 10.76 -5.03 49.46
C ARG A 187 10.96 -4.24 48.19
N PHE A 188 12.18 -3.81 47.87
CA PHE A 188 12.50 -3.10 46.63
C PHE A 188 12.31 -4.00 45.41
N GLU A 189 12.67 -5.26 45.50
CA GLU A 189 12.48 -6.24 44.41
C GLU A 189 11.00 -6.42 44.07
N ARG A 190 10.13 -6.55 45.07
CA ARG A 190 8.66 -6.60 44.87
C ARG A 190 8.12 -5.32 44.24
N LEU A 191 8.57 -4.15 44.69
CA LEU A 191 8.14 -2.87 44.11
C LEU A 191 8.58 -2.72 42.65
N ILE A 192 9.77 -3.22 42.27
CA ILE A 192 10.27 -3.25 40.92
C ILE A 192 9.45 -4.21 40.03
N GLU A 193 9.09 -5.36 40.56
CA GLU A 193 8.24 -6.33 39.89
C GLU A 193 6.80 -5.80 39.68
N GLU A 194 6.23 -5.18 40.71
CA GLU A 194 4.91 -4.55 40.63
C GLU A 194 4.90 -3.40 39.59
N ALA A 195 5.92 -2.55 39.61
CA ALA A 195 6.07 -1.46 38.62
C ALA A 195 6.21 -2.02 37.19
N ALA A 196 6.95 -3.11 37.01
CA ALA A 196 7.07 -3.78 35.72
C ALA A 196 5.71 -4.34 35.25
N HIS A 197 5.00 -5.02 36.13
CA HIS A 197 3.68 -5.55 35.82
C HIS A 197 2.68 -4.45 35.41
N ASN A 198 2.66 -3.34 36.17
CA ASN A 198 1.80 -2.19 35.89
C ASN A 198 2.17 -1.54 34.55
N PHE A 199 3.47 -1.47 34.20
CA PHE A 199 3.92 -0.99 32.93
C PHE A 199 3.48 -1.90 31.76
N PHE A 200 3.67 -3.20 31.89
CA PHE A 200 3.25 -4.17 30.88
C PHE A 200 1.74 -4.13 30.64
N LYS A 201 0.96 -4.06 31.70
CA LYS A 201 -0.49 -3.92 31.65
C LYS A 201 -0.90 -2.67 30.88
N ARG A 202 -0.35 -1.51 31.24
CA ARG A 202 -0.62 -0.25 30.56
C ARG A 202 -0.23 -0.31 29.07
N ALA A 203 0.94 -0.81 28.74
CA ALA A 203 1.42 -0.90 27.35
C ALA A 203 0.53 -1.82 26.50
N THR A 204 0.08 -2.93 27.07
CA THR A 204 -0.82 -3.86 26.36
C THR A 204 -2.23 -3.28 26.19
N GLU A 205 -2.75 -2.55 27.17
CA GLU A 205 -4.05 -1.86 27.08
C GLU A 205 -4.04 -0.78 25.99
N HIS A 206 -2.97 0.03 25.91
CA HIS A 206 -2.80 1.02 24.85
C HIS A 206 -2.75 0.36 23.46
N ALA A 207 -1.92 -0.68 23.30
CA ALA A 207 -1.79 -1.40 22.04
C ALA A 207 -3.13 -2.04 21.62
N SER A 208 -3.83 -2.70 22.54
CA SER A 208 -5.13 -3.31 22.27
C SER A 208 -6.17 -2.28 21.83
N SER A 209 -6.26 -1.15 22.51
CA SER A 209 -7.20 -0.08 22.19
C SER A 209 -6.93 0.48 20.79
N TYR A 210 -5.67 0.57 20.39
CA TYR A 210 -5.29 1.02 19.05
C TYR A 210 -5.66 0.00 17.96
N TRP A 211 -5.49 -1.31 18.22
CA TRP A 211 -5.79 -2.34 17.21
C TRP A 211 -7.26 -2.67 17.06
N LEU A 212 -8.08 -2.45 18.10
CA LEU A 212 -9.52 -2.77 18.08
C LEU A 212 -10.28 -2.31 16.83
N PRO A 213 -10.11 -1.05 16.33
CA PRO A 213 -10.78 -0.60 15.11
C PRO A 213 -10.26 -1.27 13.84
N HIS A 214 -9.11 -1.95 13.89
CA HIS A 214 -8.41 -2.53 12.75
C HIS A 214 -8.46 -4.06 12.72
N LEU A 215 -9.14 -4.70 13.69
CA LEU A 215 -9.13 -6.15 13.87
C LEU A 215 -9.51 -6.95 12.63
N GLU A 216 -10.47 -6.47 11.85
CA GLU A 216 -10.93 -7.15 10.62
C GLU A 216 -9.81 -7.35 9.59
N ASN A 217 -8.80 -6.47 9.61
CA ASN A 217 -7.68 -6.50 8.68
C ASN A 217 -6.40 -7.14 9.26
N ILE A 218 -6.36 -7.35 10.59
CA ILE A 218 -5.19 -7.89 11.28
C ILE A 218 -5.25 -9.42 11.28
N GLN A 219 -4.21 -10.04 10.72
CA GLN A 219 -4.09 -11.50 10.62
C GLN A 219 -3.52 -12.14 11.89
N ALA A 220 -2.60 -11.44 12.55
CA ALA A 220 -1.97 -11.91 13.78
C ALA A 220 -1.31 -10.75 14.54
N VAL A 221 -1.03 -10.98 15.81
CA VAL A 221 -0.19 -10.11 16.65
C VAL A 221 1.22 -10.71 16.72
N ILE A 222 2.22 -9.92 16.37
CA ILE A 222 3.64 -10.29 16.45
C ILE A 222 4.24 -9.58 17.66
N VAL A 223 4.64 -10.35 18.66
CA VAL A 223 5.28 -9.84 19.87
C VAL A 223 6.79 -10.05 19.80
N GLY A 224 7.56 -8.98 19.97
CA GLY A 224 9.02 -8.96 19.96
C GLY A 224 9.60 -8.34 21.22
N GLY A 225 10.90 -8.57 21.43
CA GLY A 225 11.65 -7.99 22.55
C GLY A 225 12.74 -8.91 23.07
N PRO A 226 13.71 -8.36 23.85
CA PRO A 226 14.79 -9.15 24.42
C PRO A 226 14.31 -10.00 25.61
N GLY A 227 14.97 -11.14 25.84
CA GLY A 227 14.76 -12.00 27.01
C GLY A 227 13.36 -12.58 27.15
N ALA A 228 12.98 -12.93 28.36
CA ALA A 228 11.72 -13.58 28.71
C ALA A 228 10.52 -12.62 28.83
N THR A 229 10.72 -11.29 28.77
CA THR A 229 9.65 -10.31 28.95
C THR A 229 8.54 -10.48 27.92
N LYS A 230 8.91 -10.68 26.64
CA LYS A 230 7.95 -10.91 25.57
C LYS A 230 7.10 -12.16 25.78
N ASP A 231 7.74 -13.24 26.27
CA ASP A 231 7.06 -14.52 26.53
C ASP A 231 6.08 -14.39 27.69
N PHE A 232 6.50 -13.70 28.77
CA PHE A 232 5.63 -13.38 29.89
C PHE A 232 4.42 -12.55 29.47
N VAL A 233 4.64 -11.51 28.66
CA VAL A 233 3.56 -10.64 28.17
C VAL A 233 2.62 -11.41 27.24
N ALA A 234 3.14 -12.22 26.33
CA ALA A 234 2.34 -13.02 25.41
C ALA A 234 1.44 -14.04 26.15
N VAL A 235 1.91 -14.62 27.26
CA VAL A 235 1.14 -15.58 28.07
C VAL A 235 0.18 -14.90 29.03
N SER A 236 0.62 -13.83 29.72
CA SER A 236 -0.15 -13.19 30.79
C SER A 236 -1.26 -12.28 30.27
N TYR A 237 -1.14 -11.81 29.04
CA TYR A 237 -2.08 -10.87 28.39
C TYR A 237 -2.68 -11.50 27.13
N THR A 238 -3.24 -12.69 27.28
CA THR A 238 -3.89 -13.46 26.21
C THR A 238 -5.08 -12.74 25.55
N HIS A 239 -5.66 -11.74 26.22
CA HIS A 239 -6.69 -10.86 25.63
C HIS A 239 -6.18 -9.97 24.48
N LEU A 240 -4.86 -9.90 24.27
CA LEU A 240 -4.26 -9.38 23.04
C LEU A 240 -4.45 -10.33 21.84
N THR A 241 -4.80 -11.58 22.10
CA THR A 241 -5.07 -12.53 21.01
C THR A 241 -6.39 -12.15 20.35
N LEU A 242 -6.32 -11.94 19.02
CA LEU A 242 -7.50 -11.86 18.17
C LEU A 242 -8.42 -13.06 18.47
N PRO A 243 -9.75 -12.90 18.42
CA PRO A 243 -10.63 -14.05 18.49
C PRO A 243 -10.20 -14.98 17.35
N THR A 244 -9.58 -16.10 17.72
CA THR A 244 -9.29 -17.18 16.79
C THR A 244 -10.64 -17.68 16.30
N ASN A 245 -10.98 -17.39 15.05
CA ASN A 245 -12.00 -18.14 14.34
C ASN A 245 -11.48 -19.58 14.21
N THR A 246 -11.75 -20.37 15.24
CA THR A 246 -11.69 -21.82 15.15
C THR A 246 -12.87 -22.25 14.31
N THR A 247 -12.70 -22.29 13.01
CA THR A 247 -13.61 -23.03 12.13
C THR A 247 -13.19 -24.48 12.23
N VAL A 248 -14.03 -25.28 12.85
CA VAL A 248 -14.04 -26.74 12.82
C VAL A 248 -14.24 -27.21 11.37
#